data_33e6629c9f2635791e01c53cf1f0ec62
#
_entry.id   33e6629c9f2635791e01c53cf1f0ec62
#
_cell.length_a   1.000
_cell.length_b   1.000
_cell.length_c   1.000
_cell.angle_alpha   90.00
_cell.angle_beta   90.00
_cell.angle_gamma   90.00
#
_symmetry.space_group_name_H-M   'P 1'
#
loop_
_entity.id
_entity.type
_entity.pdbx_description
1 polymer ?
#
loop_
_entity_poly.entity_id
_entity_poly.type
_entity_poly.pdbx_seq_one_letter_code
_entity_poly.pdbx_strand_id
1 'polypeptide(L)'
;MKSITQRRIFSLLLSLAMLIGLLPALGSIASAAGSGTTEGDPRIVTTYAELSSALSSGVTYVKLGANINTKDFNDGAGYNKSIQQTGTVQLDLDGYSVTFFSRTSPLPAAIRVTGDLSVKDSRGGGKLYILSLI
;
A
#
# COMPACT_ATOMS: atom_id res chain seq x y z
N MET A 1 5.24 42.47 43.31
CA MET A 1 5.87 41.13 43.38
C MET A 1 4.93 40.07 42.87
N LYS A 2 5.25 39.46 41.76
CA LYS A 2 4.49 38.28 41.30
C LYS A 2 4.82 37.10 42.25
N SER A 3 3.81 36.50 42.85
CA SER A 3 3.98 35.45 43.83
C SER A 3 4.69 34.23 43.19
N ILE A 4 5.48 33.50 44.02
CA ILE A 4 6.20 32.27 43.62
C ILE A 4 5.24 31.25 43.00
N THR A 5 3.98 31.27 43.38
CA THR A 5 2.90 30.43 42.86
C THR A 5 2.60 30.71 41.38
N GLN A 6 2.61 31.97 40.95
CA GLN A 6 2.38 32.31 39.53
C GLN A 6 3.54 31.86 38.63
N ARG A 7 4.78 31.92 39.10
CA ARG A 7 5.92 31.44 38.38
C ARG A 7 5.92 29.92 38.19
N ARG A 8 5.47 29.17 39.19
CA ARG A 8 5.35 27.71 39.11
C ARG A 8 4.23 27.26 38.18
N ILE A 9 3.10 27.97 38.19
CA ILE A 9 2.00 27.69 37.25
C ILE A 9 2.41 27.99 35.81
N PHE A 10 3.18 29.05 35.55
CA PHE A 10 3.65 29.40 34.21
C PHE A 10 4.64 28.39 33.67
N SER A 11 5.56 27.87 34.49
CA SER A 11 6.52 26.84 34.09
C SER A 11 5.85 25.47 33.86
N LEU A 12 4.81 25.14 34.62
CA LEU A 12 4.02 23.92 34.42
C LEU A 12 3.20 23.99 33.14
N LEU A 13 2.60 25.15 32.81
CA LEU A 13 1.87 25.35 31.57
C LEU A 13 2.81 25.32 30.34
N LEU A 14 4.02 25.88 30.47
CA LEU A 14 4.97 25.87 29.37
C LEU A 14 5.53 24.47 29.11
N SER A 15 5.78 23.67 30.16
CA SER A 15 6.22 22.28 30.01
C SER A 15 5.12 21.38 29.42
N LEU A 16 3.85 21.61 29.80
CA LEU A 16 2.71 20.91 29.24
C LEU A 16 2.48 21.26 27.76
N ALA A 17 2.66 22.53 27.40
CA ALA A 17 2.59 22.97 25.99
C ALA A 17 3.69 22.38 25.12
N MET A 18 4.89 22.20 25.63
CA MET A 18 5.98 21.49 24.91
C MET A 18 5.71 20.01 24.77
N LEU A 19 5.08 19.37 25.74
CA LEU A 19 4.72 17.94 25.68
C LEU A 19 3.62 17.68 24.63
N ILE A 20 2.67 18.61 24.49
CA ILE A 20 1.59 18.53 23.50
C ILE A 20 2.13 18.85 22.08
N GLY A 21 3.15 19.71 21.98
CA GLY A 21 3.80 20.05 20.71
C GLY A 21 4.66 18.92 20.09
N LEU A 22 5.02 17.91 20.88
CA LEU A 22 5.76 16.72 20.41
C LEU A 22 4.85 15.54 20.03
N LEU A 23 3.54 15.64 20.26
CA LEU A 23 2.56 14.61 19.94
C LEU A 23 2.07 14.53 18.48
N PRO A 24 2.30 15.50 17.57
CA PRO A 24 1.90 15.32 16.17
C PRO A 24 2.69 14.25 15.42
N ALA A 25 3.79 13.75 15.97
CA ALA A 25 4.60 12.72 15.33
C ALA A 25 4.10 11.27 15.55
N LEU A 26 3.09 11.05 16.39
CA LEU A 26 2.51 9.72 16.63
C LEU A 26 1.28 9.41 15.76
N GLY A 27 0.86 10.36 14.92
CA GLY A 27 -0.35 10.22 14.10
C GLY A 27 -0.12 9.70 12.68
N SER A 28 1.09 9.46 12.26
CA SER A 28 1.39 8.81 11.00
C SER A 28 2.60 7.89 11.18
N ILE A 29 2.35 6.72 11.74
CA ILE A 29 3.02 5.56 11.20
C ILE A 29 2.30 5.33 9.86
N ALA A 30 2.50 6.22 8.91
CA ALA A 30 2.49 5.82 7.54
C ALA A 30 3.61 4.78 7.51
N SER A 31 3.24 3.51 7.46
CA SER A 31 4.12 2.47 6.99
C SER A 31 4.82 3.10 5.80
N ALA A 32 6.12 3.33 5.89
CA ALA A 32 6.84 3.97 4.81
C ALA A 32 6.76 3.02 3.62
N ALA A 33 5.71 3.18 2.83
CA ALA A 33 5.60 2.55 1.55
C ALA A 33 6.84 3.03 0.82
N GLY A 34 7.79 2.12 0.56
CA GLY A 34 9.05 2.46 -0.07
C GLY A 34 8.84 3.26 -1.35
N SER A 35 9.86 3.94 -1.82
CA SER A 35 9.76 4.79 -3.02
C SER A 35 9.44 3.99 -4.29
N GLY A 36 9.80 2.70 -4.31
CA GLY A 36 9.68 1.84 -5.47
C GLY A 36 10.70 2.13 -6.59
N THR A 37 11.72 2.93 -6.29
CA THR A 37 12.75 3.28 -7.28
C THR A 37 13.92 2.30 -7.28
N THR A 38 14.12 1.56 -6.20
CA THR A 38 15.16 0.55 -6.08
C THR A 38 14.62 -0.74 -5.50
N GLU A 39 15.29 -1.86 -5.78
CA GLU A 39 14.91 -3.16 -5.22
C GLU A 39 15.03 -3.21 -3.68
N GLY A 40 15.95 -2.45 -3.10
CA GLY A 40 16.13 -2.34 -1.66
C GLY A 40 15.08 -1.46 -0.96
N ASP A 41 14.34 -0.65 -1.72
CA ASP A 41 13.27 0.23 -1.24
C ASP A 41 12.02 0.09 -2.13
N PRO A 42 11.40 -1.11 -2.19
CA PRO A 42 10.25 -1.36 -3.04
C PRO A 42 9.00 -0.64 -2.50
N ARG A 43 8.10 -0.25 -3.40
CA ARG A 43 6.77 0.21 -3.02
C ARG A 43 5.96 -0.95 -2.44
N ILE A 44 5.69 -0.92 -1.14
CA ILE A 44 4.84 -1.92 -0.50
C ILE A 44 3.36 -1.59 -0.78
N VAL A 45 2.60 -2.59 -1.22
CA VAL A 45 1.17 -2.47 -1.50
C VAL A 45 0.39 -3.55 -0.76
N THR A 46 -0.71 -3.18 -0.15
CA THR A 46 -1.55 -4.07 0.68
C THR A 46 -2.98 -4.14 0.21
N THR A 47 -3.40 -3.22 -0.68
CA THR A 47 -4.75 -3.12 -1.21
C THR A 47 -4.78 -3.17 -2.73
N TYR A 48 -5.95 -3.46 -3.31
CA TYR A 48 -6.13 -3.43 -4.76
C TYR A 48 -5.87 -2.04 -5.34
N ALA A 49 -6.33 -0.98 -4.67
CA ALA A 49 -6.15 0.39 -5.13
C ALA A 49 -4.66 0.78 -5.18
N GLU A 50 -3.89 0.41 -4.16
CA GLU A 50 -2.44 0.65 -4.12
C GLU A 50 -1.71 -0.15 -5.21
N LEU A 51 -2.05 -1.43 -5.40
CA LEU A 51 -1.48 -2.26 -6.45
C LEU A 51 -1.79 -1.69 -7.84
N SER A 52 -3.06 -1.35 -8.10
CA SER A 52 -3.49 -0.76 -9.36
C SER A 52 -2.77 0.56 -9.63
N SER A 53 -2.66 1.44 -8.65
CA SER A 53 -1.94 2.70 -8.76
C SER A 53 -0.44 2.49 -9.04
N ALA A 54 0.21 1.59 -8.32
CA ALA A 54 1.64 1.32 -8.49
C ALA A 54 1.96 0.76 -9.88
N LEU A 55 1.17 -0.21 -10.37
CA LEU A 55 1.38 -0.81 -11.68
C LEU A 55 1.05 0.16 -12.83
N SER A 56 0.03 1.00 -12.69
CA SER A 56 -0.36 1.97 -13.74
C SER A 56 0.52 3.21 -13.78
N SER A 57 1.15 3.58 -12.68
CA SER A 57 2.11 4.69 -12.64
C SER A 57 3.52 4.30 -13.06
N GLY A 58 3.79 3.02 -13.32
CA GLY A 58 5.10 2.53 -13.74
C GLY A 58 6.15 2.59 -12.62
N VAL A 59 5.74 2.42 -11.36
CA VAL A 59 6.68 2.25 -10.24
C VAL A 59 7.55 1.02 -10.51
N THR A 60 8.87 1.17 -10.49
CA THR A 60 9.79 0.11 -10.97
C THR A 60 9.79 -1.12 -10.07
N TYR A 61 9.78 -0.95 -8.75
CA TYR A 61 9.81 -2.05 -7.79
C TYR A 61 8.59 -2.02 -6.88
N VAL A 62 7.74 -3.01 -7.02
CA VAL A 62 6.49 -3.18 -6.24
C VAL A 62 6.57 -4.49 -5.48
N LYS A 63 6.15 -4.48 -4.22
CA LYS A 63 6.15 -5.65 -3.36
C LYS A 63 4.82 -5.78 -2.62
N LEU A 64 4.26 -6.97 -2.56
CA LEU A 64 3.06 -7.20 -1.76
C LEU A 64 3.39 -7.20 -0.27
N GLY A 65 2.54 -6.56 0.52
CA GLY A 65 2.57 -6.59 1.98
C GLY A 65 1.40 -7.37 2.60
N ALA A 66 0.44 -7.79 1.79
CA ALA A 66 -0.72 -8.59 2.19
C ALA A 66 -1.32 -9.35 1.01
N ASN A 67 -2.19 -10.32 1.30
CA ASN A 67 -3.04 -10.91 0.27
C ASN A 67 -4.05 -9.88 -0.23
N ILE A 68 -4.17 -9.75 -1.55
CA ILE A 68 -5.10 -8.83 -2.20
C ILE A 68 -6.20 -9.64 -2.87
N ASN A 69 -7.46 -9.26 -2.61
CA ASN A 69 -8.62 -9.96 -3.08
C ASN A 69 -9.64 -8.97 -3.63
N THR A 70 -9.94 -9.02 -4.94
CA THR A 70 -10.88 -8.08 -5.55
C THR A 70 -12.34 -8.30 -5.17
N LYS A 71 -12.68 -9.38 -4.45
CA LYS A 71 -13.99 -9.57 -3.84
C LYS A 71 -14.23 -8.64 -2.65
N ASP A 72 -13.17 -8.09 -2.08
CA ASP A 72 -13.24 -7.11 -1.02
C ASP A 72 -13.47 -5.71 -1.61
N PHE A 73 -14.67 -5.15 -1.43
CA PHE A 73 -15.10 -3.93 -2.12
C PHE A 73 -14.66 -2.62 -1.43
N ASN A 74 -13.96 -2.70 -0.30
CA ASN A 74 -13.68 -1.53 0.54
C ASN A 74 -12.60 -0.59 -0.02
N ASP A 75 -11.80 -1.04 -0.98
CA ASP A 75 -10.63 -0.31 -1.51
C ASP A 75 -10.69 -0.05 -3.02
N GLY A 76 -11.89 0.09 -3.57
CA GLY A 76 -12.10 0.27 -5.01
C GLY A 76 -12.05 -1.01 -5.82
N ALA A 77 -11.91 -2.16 -5.16
CA ALA A 77 -11.98 -3.48 -5.75
C ALA A 77 -13.40 -3.82 -6.27
N GLY A 78 -13.62 -5.01 -6.69
CA GLY A 78 -14.87 -5.52 -7.22
C GLY A 78 -14.66 -6.64 -8.24
N TYR A 79 -15.78 -7.11 -8.79
CA TYR A 79 -15.73 -8.11 -9.86
C TYR A 79 -15.27 -7.51 -11.19
N ASN A 80 -14.71 -8.35 -12.07
CA ASN A 80 -14.28 -8.00 -13.42
C ASN A 80 -13.24 -6.87 -13.48
N LYS A 81 -12.46 -6.70 -12.42
CA LYS A 81 -11.42 -5.68 -12.37
C LYS A 81 -10.21 -6.09 -13.20
N SER A 82 -9.61 -5.10 -13.81
CA SER A 82 -8.38 -5.22 -14.60
C SER A 82 -7.44 -4.06 -14.26
N ILE A 83 -6.17 -4.37 -14.10
CA ILE A 83 -5.12 -3.37 -13.88
C ILE A 83 -4.39 -3.15 -15.19
N GLN A 84 -4.19 -1.89 -15.57
CA GLN A 84 -3.32 -1.50 -16.67
C GLN A 84 -1.90 -1.32 -16.12
N GLN A 85 -0.97 -2.15 -16.54
CA GLN A 85 0.44 -2.00 -16.22
C GLN A 85 1.15 -1.20 -17.30
N THR A 86 1.95 -0.22 -16.89
CA THR A 86 2.76 0.63 -17.79
C THR A 86 4.21 0.69 -17.30
N GLY A 87 5.13 1.06 -18.20
CA GLY A 87 6.56 1.16 -17.87
C GLY A 87 7.21 -0.18 -17.61
N THR A 88 8.35 -0.16 -16.92
CA THR A 88 9.09 -1.37 -16.51
C THR A 88 8.87 -1.60 -15.03
N VAL A 89 8.19 -2.69 -14.67
CA VAL A 89 7.80 -3.01 -13.30
C VAL A 89 8.28 -4.40 -12.92
N GLN A 90 8.86 -4.51 -11.75
CA GLN A 90 9.13 -5.78 -11.06
C GLN A 90 8.18 -5.91 -9.87
N LEU A 91 7.25 -6.87 -9.96
CA LEU A 91 6.32 -7.21 -8.90
C LEU A 91 6.84 -8.41 -8.09
N ASP A 92 7.09 -8.21 -6.81
CA ASP A 92 7.44 -9.26 -5.87
C ASP A 92 6.21 -9.66 -5.05
N LEU A 93 5.80 -10.91 -5.14
CA LEU A 93 4.66 -11.43 -4.38
C LEU A 93 4.98 -11.62 -2.90
N ASP A 94 6.26 -11.81 -2.54
CA ASP A 94 6.73 -11.98 -1.16
C ASP A 94 5.90 -12.97 -0.33
N GLY A 95 5.49 -14.07 -0.95
CA GLY A 95 4.66 -15.11 -0.34
C GLY A 95 3.16 -14.81 -0.28
N TYR A 96 2.72 -13.62 -0.70
CA TYR A 96 1.31 -13.24 -0.75
C TYR A 96 0.69 -13.53 -2.11
N SER A 97 -0.63 -13.56 -2.15
CA SER A 97 -1.38 -13.84 -3.37
C SER A 97 -2.30 -12.70 -3.77
N VAL A 98 -2.49 -12.53 -5.07
CA VAL A 98 -3.51 -11.63 -5.63
C VAL A 98 -4.60 -12.48 -6.30
N THR A 99 -5.84 -12.27 -5.90
CA THR A 99 -6.99 -12.98 -6.44
C THR A 99 -7.95 -12.01 -7.12
N PHE A 100 -8.10 -12.15 -8.42
CA PHE A 100 -9.10 -11.43 -9.22
C PHE A 100 -10.35 -12.27 -9.37
N PHE A 101 -11.51 -11.71 -9.08
CA PHE A 101 -12.80 -12.36 -9.26
C PHE A 101 -13.52 -11.84 -10.49
N SER A 102 -14.05 -12.75 -11.28
CA SER A 102 -14.85 -12.41 -12.47
C SER A 102 -16.23 -13.06 -12.40
N ARG A 103 -17.24 -12.35 -12.95
CA ARG A 103 -18.60 -12.82 -13.18
C ARG A 103 -18.96 -12.81 -14.67
N THR A 104 -17.98 -12.67 -15.56
CA THR A 104 -18.22 -12.63 -17.00
C THR A 104 -17.50 -13.77 -17.70
N SER A 105 -18.05 -14.18 -18.85
CA SER A 105 -17.42 -15.08 -19.81
C SER A 105 -17.38 -14.36 -21.17
N PRO A 106 -16.22 -14.27 -21.82
CA PRO A 106 -14.91 -14.75 -21.39
C PRO A 106 -14.34 -13.96 -20.21
N LEU A 107 -13.39 -14.57 -19.49
CA LEU A 107 -12.70 -13.91 -18.37
C LEU A 107 -11.92 -12.68 -18.86
N PRO A 108 -12.05 -11.53 -18.19
CA PRO A 108 -11.22 -10.36 -18.50
C PRO A 108 -9.75 -10.60 -18.13
N ALA A 109 -8.85 -9.90 -18.78
CA ALA A 109 -7.45 -9.88 -18.36
C ALA A 109 -7.35 -9.20 -16.98
N ALA A 110 -6.77 -9.90 -16.01
CA ALA A 110 -6.55 -9.36 -14.67
C ALA A 110 -5.52 -8.22 -14.67
N ILE A 111 -4.44 -8.40 -15.42
CA ILE A 111 -3.42 -7.38 -15.65
C ILE A 111 -3.21 -7.27 -17.16
N ARG A 112 -3.36 -6.05 -17.69
CA ARG A 112 -3.02 -5.71 -19.08
C ARG A 112 -1.64 -5.10 -19.09
N VAL A 113 -0.70 -5.80 -19.68
CA VAL A 113 0.70 -5.36 -19.77
C VAL A 113 0.89 -4.55 -21.05
N THR A 114 1.29 -3.28 -20.91
CA THR A 114 1.66 -2.40 -22.04
C THR A 114 3.13 -1.98 -21.99
N GLY A 115 3.84 -2.38 -20.95
CA GLY A 115 5.28 -2.23 -20.79
C GLY A 115 5.93 -3.58 -20.49
N ASP A 116 6.93 -3.58 -19.63
CA ASP A 116 7.62 -4.78 -19.18
C ASP A 116 7.17 -5.11 -17.75
N LEU A 117 6.59 -6.28 -17.54
CA LEU A 117 6.23 -6.77 -16.22
C LEU A 117 7.01 -8.06 -15.91
N SER A 118 7.84 -7.99 -14.88
CA SER A 118 8.47 -9.15 -14.27
C SER A 118 7.78 -9.48 -12.94
N VAL A 119 7.43 -10.75 -12.74
CA VAL A 119 6.85 -11.22 -11.48
C VAL A 119 7.80 -12.19 -10.84
N LYS A 120 8.13 -11.95 -9.58
CA LYS A 120 8.90 -12.86 -8.74
C LYS A 120 8.17 -13.13 -7.43
N ASP A 121 8.63 -14.09 -6.69
CA ASP A 121 8.15 -14.41 -5.35
C ASP A 121 9.34 -14.72 -4.45
N SER A 122 9.84 -13.70 -3.78
CA SER A 122 11.07 -13.79 -3.00
C SER A 122 10.95 -14.68 -1.76
N ARG A 123 9.73 -14.85 -1.23
CA ARG A 123 9.47 -15.70 -0.06
C ARG A 123 8.97 -17.09 -0.43
N GLY A 124 8.34 -17.23 -1.59
CA GLY A 124 7.69 -18.45 -2.04
C GLY A 124 6.27 -18.63 -1.51
N GLY A 125 5.44 -19.31 -2.29
CA GLY A 125 4.03 -19.58 -1.96
C GLY A 125 3.03 -18.55 -2.48
N GLY A 126 3.49 -17.41 -2.97
CA GLY A 126 2.65 -16.39 -3.58
C GLY A 126 2.07 -16.82 -4.92
N LYS A 127 0.86 -16.35 -5.25
CA LYS A 127 0.16 -16.73 -6.49
C LYS A 127 -0.67 -15.59 -7.05
N LEU A 128 -0.84 -15.60 -8.36
CA LEU A 128 -1.82 -14.76 -9.06
C LEU A 128 -2.96 -15.65 -9.54
N TYR A 129 -4.19 -15.32 -9.15
CA TYR A 129 -5.38 -16.07 -9.49
C TYR A 129 -6.40 -15.22 -10.25
N ILE A 130 -7.07 -15.84 -11.20
CA ILE A 130 -8.35 -15.36 -11.72
C ILE A 130 -9.38 -16.44 -11.43
N LEU A 131 -10.38 -16.11 -10.62
CA LEU A 131 -11.46 -17.02 -10.25
C LEU A 131 -12.76 -16.59 -10.92
N SER A 132 -13.38 -17.51 -11.64
CA SER A 132 -14.72 -17.34 -12.21
C SER A 132 -15.76 -17.74 -11.17
N LEU A 133 -16.81 -16.91 -11.05
CA LEU A 133 -18.00 -17.16 -10.21
C LEU A 133 -19.26 -17.41 -11.06
N ILE A 134 -19.05 -17.89 -12.28
CA ILE A 134 -20.15 -18.26 -13.20
C ILE A 134 -20.59 -19.69 -12.88
#